data_0f332f6bf80baf72040be9bcb6458af9
#
_entry.id   0f332f6bf80baf72040be9bcb6458af9
#
_cell.length_a   1.000
_cell.length_b   1.000
_cell.length_c   1.000
_cell.angle_alpha   90.00
_cell.angle_beta   90.00
_cell.angle_gamma   90.00
#
_symmetry.space_group_name_H-M   'P 1'
#
loop_
_entity.id
_entity.type
_entity.pdbx_description
1 polymer ?
#
loop_
_entity_poly.entity_id
_entity_poly.type
_entity_poly.pdbx_seq_one_letter_code
_entity_poly.pdbx_strand_id
1 'polypeptide(L)'
;MPQTYTATAKFLHWLIAVFVFAQISLGLWMIGIPKAPPGIRVYWFNVHKSIGITLGLFILVRVVWRLTHRAPPLPATVPAWQRVAAKTSHVLLYVCMIVMPLSGYLGSSFTKYPIVYWGVRLPHWGWEAPALKELCSQVHLVTVTLFITLIAVHITAALKHLLVNRDGVFQRMWRRNLPAPGPTNS
;
A
#
# COMPACT_ATOMS: atom_id res chain seq x y z
N MET A 1 -5.42 26.59 7.32
CA MET A 1 -5.03 25.31 6.63
C MET A 1 -6.09 24.27 6.94
N PRO A 2 -6.42 23.36 5.99
CA PRO A 2 -7.44 22.35 6.24
C PRO A 2 -7.03 21.45 7.41
N GLN A 3 -7.95 21.20 8.34
CA GLN A 3 -7.68 20.34 9.51
C GLN A 3 -7.77 18.84 9.19
N THR A 4 -8.32 18.47 8.04
CA THR A 4 -8.53 17.10 7.60
C THR A 4 -8.02 16.88 6.18
N TYR A 5 -7.77 15.63 5.82
CA TYR A 5 -7.40 15.25 4.45
C TYR A 5 -8.55 15.44 3.47
N THR A 6 -8.23 15.63 2.19
CA THR A 6 -9.23 15.69 1.12
C THR A 6 -10.00 14.37 1.01
N ALA A 7 -11.22 14.41 0.48
CA ALA A 7 -12.04 13.21 0.26
C ALA A 7 -11.29 12.17 -0.61
N THR A 8 -10.63 12.64 -1.68
CA THR A 8 -9.82 11.79 -2.57
C THR A 8 -8.66 11.12 -1.82
N ALA A 9 -7.93 11.85 -0.96
CA ALA A 9 -6.84 11.26 -0.18
C ALA A 9 -7.33 10.18 0.79
N LYS A 10 -8.50 10.38 1.41
CA LYS A 10 -9.14 9.38 2.29
C LYS A 10 -9.60 8.16 1.50
N PHE A 11 -10.29 8.37 0.38
CA PHE A 11 -10.76 7.29 -0.49
C PHE A 11 -9.59 6.43 -0.97
N LEU A 12 -8.54 7.03 -1.56
CA LEU A 12 -7.37 6.31 -2.02
C LEU A 12 -6.64 5.58 -0.89
N HIS A 13 -6.62 6.16 0.33
CA HIS A 13 -6.02 5.48 1.48
C HIS A 13 -6.75 4.18 1.82
N TRP A 14 -8.05 4.25 2.01
CA TRP A 14 -8.84 3.10 2.43
C TRP A 14 -8.95 2.05 1.33
N LEU A 15 -9.09 2.48 0.07
CA LEU A 15 -9.06 1.58 -1.08
C LEU A 15 -7.75 0.79 -1.12
N ILE A 16 -6.60 1.48 -1.06
CA ILE A 16 -5.28 0.84 -1.07
C ILE A 16 -5.11 -0.06 0.16
N ALA A 17 -5.56 0.37 1.34
CA ALA A 17 -5.46 -0.45 2.55
C ALA A 17 -6.19 -1.79 2.38
N VAL A 18 -7.43 -1.78 1.87
CA VAL A 18 -8.20 -3.02 1.60
C VAL A 18 -7.46 -3.91 0.60
N PHE A 19 -6.97 -3.35 -0.50
CA PHE A 19 -6.22 -4.12 -1.51
C PHE A 19 -4.90 -4.68 -0.95
N VAL A 20 -4.18 -3.92 -0.11
CA VAL A 20 -2.94 -4.37 0.53
C VAL A 20 -3.21 -5.56 1.45
N PHE A 21 -4.25 -5.49 2.30
CA PHE A 21 -4.62 -6.63 3.16
C PHE A 21 -5.01 -7.86 2.34
N ALA A 22 -5.84 -7.70 1.33
CA ALA A 22 -6.22 -8.80 0.43
C ALA A 22 -4.99 -9.41 -0.26
N GLN A 23 -4.06 -8.57 -0.72
CA GLN A 23 -2.86 -8.99 -1.44
C GLN A 23 -1.86 -9.72 -0.54
N ILE A 24 -1.67 -9.26 0.70
CA ILE A 24 -0.84 -9.94 1.70
C ILE A 24 -1.46 -11.30 2.05
N SER A 25 -2.75 -11.34 2.33
CA SER A 25 -3.47 -12.58 2.67
C SER A 25 -3.39 -13.59 1.53
N LEU A 26 -3.66 -13.15 0.30
CA LEU A 26 -3.54 -13.99 -0.89
C LEU A 26 -2.10 -14.47 -1.09
N GLY A 27 -1.12 -13.59 -0.94
CA GLY A 27 0.30 -13.90 -1.08
C GLY A 27 0.77 -14.98 -0.10
N LEU A 28 0.42 -14.83 1.18
CA LEU A 28 0.76 -15.80 2.23
C LEU A 28 0.05 -17.14 2.04
N TRP A 29 -1.20 -17.12 1.59
CA TRP A 29 -1.96 -18.34 1.35
C TRP A 29 -1.46 -19.10 0.10
N MET A 30 -1.20 -18.41 -1.01
CA MET A 30 -0.88 -19.07 -2.28
C MET A 30 0.47 -19.78 -2.29
N ILE A 31 1.42 -19.43 -1.41
CA ILE A 31 2.70 -20.13 -1.30
C ILE A 31 2.53 -21.56 -0.80
N GLY A 32 1.48 -21.82 -0.03
CA GLY A 32 1.11 -23.17 0.45
C GLY A 32 0.42 -24.05 -0.58
N ILE A 33 0.02 -23.53 -1.76
CA ILE A 33 -0.65 -24.32 -2.79
C ILE A 33 0.34 -25.33 -3.39
N PRO A 34 -0.02 -26.64 -3.48
CA PRO A 34 0.84 -27.66 -4.08
C PRO A 34 1.27 -27.32 -5.51
N LYS A 35 2.48 -27.72 -5.88
CA LYS A 35 3.01 -27.48 -7.22
C LYS A 35 2.37 -28.38 -8.29
N ALA A 36 1.80 -29.51 -7.89
CA ALA A 36 1.14 -30.47 -8.75
C ALA A 36 -0.29 -30.77 -8.23
N PRO A 37 -1.32 -30.79 -9.10
CA PRO A 37 -1.30 -30.39 -10.51
C PRO A 37 -1.12 -28.86 -10.69
N PRO A 38 -0.46 -28.40 -11.77
CA PRO A 38 0.01 -27.00 -11.87
C PRO A 38 -1.11 -25.95 -12.03
N GLY A 39 -2.29 -26.32 -12.50
CA GLY A 39 -3.35 -25.37 -12.93
C GLY A 39 -3.80 -24.41 -11.83
N ILE A 40 -4.16 -24.90 -10.64
CA ILE A 40 -4.67 -24.10 -9.52
C ILE A 40 -3.63 -23.09 -9.04
N ARG A 41 -2.37 -23.53 -8.88
CA ARG A 41 -1.28 -22.65 -8.46
C ARG A 41 -1.05 -21.53 -9.46
N VAL A 42 -0.97 -21.85 -10.76
CA VAL A 42 -0.78 -20.85 -11.82
C VAL A 42 -1.90 -19.83 -11.84
N TYR A 43 -3.15 -20.26 -11.68
CA TYR A 43 -4.31 -19.38 -11.60
C TYR A 43 -4.15 -18.34 -10.49
N TRP A 44 -3.90 -18.77 -9.24
CA TRP A 44 -3.82 -17.86 -8.11
C TRP A 44 -2.59 -16.94 -8.16
N PHE A 45 -1.45 -17.41 -8.70
CA PHE A 45 -0.31 -16.53 -8.97
C PHE A 45 -0.64 -15.45 -10.00
N ASN A 46 -1.44 -15.76 -11.03
CA ASN A 46 -1.89 -14.75 -12.01
C ASN A 46 -2.90 -13.78 -11.39
N VAL A 47 -3.80 -14.23 -10.52
CA VAL A 47 -4.70 -13.36 -9.75
C VAL A 47 -3.89 -12.40 -8.86
N HIS A 48 -2.90 -12.92 -8.11
CA HIS A 48 -2.01 -12.10 -7.28
C HIS A 48 -1.27 -11.04 -8.10
N LYS A 49 -0.71 -11.42 -9.25
CA LYS A 49 -0.04 -10.48 -10.17
C LYS A 49 -1.01 -9.40 -10.67
N SER A 50 -2.23 -9.78 -11.07
CA SER A 50 -3.23 -8.86 -11.59
C SER A 50 -3.66 -7.84 -10.54
N ILE A 51 -3.96 -8.29 -9.32
CA ILE A 51 -4.26 -7.40 -8.20
C ILE A 51 -3.04 -6.51 -7.88
N GLY A 52 -1.82 -7.08 -7.89
CA GLY A 52 -0.58 -6.35 -7.63
C GLY A 52 -0.33 -5.22 -8.63
N ILE A 53 -0.56 -5.44 -9.92
CA ILE A 53 -0.45 -4.40 -10.97
C ILE A 53 -1.54 -3.33 -10.76
N THR A 54 -2.79 -3.74 -10.54
CA THR A 54 -3.89 -2.81 -10.27
C THR A 54 -3.60 -1.94 -9.04
N LEU A 55 -3.11 -2.56 -7.96
CA LEU A 55 -2.70 -1.86 -6.75
C LEU A 55 -1.55 -0.88 -7.01
N GLY A 56 -0.56 -1.29 -7.83
CA GLY A 56 0.54 -0.42 -8.25
C GLY A 56 0.05 0.86 -8.95
N LEU A 57 -0.98 0.75 -9.80
CA LEU A 57 -1.61 1.92 -10.45
C LEU A 57 -2.31 2.82 -9.42
N PHE A 58 -3.05 2.28 -8.47
CA PHE A 58 -3.66 3.08 -7.40
C PHE A 58 -2.62 3.76 -6.50
N ILE A 59 -1.50 3.07 -6.21
CA ILE A 59 -0.38 3.64 -5.47
C ILE A 59 0.23 4.81 -6.23
N LEU A 60 0.44 4.68 -7.54
CA LEU A 60 0.96 5.75 -8.37
C LEU A 60 0.04 6.98 -8.34
N VAL A 61 -1.27 6.79 -8.54
CA VAL A 61 -2.27 7.86 -8.41
C VAL A 61 -2.21 8.52 -7.02
N ARG A 62 -2.08 7.73 -5.95
CA ARG A 62 -1.96 8.24 -4.59
C ARG A 62 -0.68 9.03 -4.37
N VAL A 63 0.45 8.58 -4.92
CA VAL A 63 1.74 9.29 -4.83
C VAL A 63 1.64 10.64 -5.53
N VAL A 64 1.12 10.67 -6.77
CA VAL A 64 0.91 11.92 -7.52
C VAL A 64 -0.02 12.85 -6.74
N TRP A 65 -1.14 12.33 -6.20
CA TRP A 65 -2.05 13.11 -5.37
C TRP A 65 -1.34 13.71 -4.15
N ARG A 66 -0.49 12.93 -3.50
CA ARG A 66 0.25 13.35 -2.31
C ARG A 66 1.31 14.43 -2.61
N LEU A 67 1.93 14.37 -3.77
CA LEU A 67 2.93 15.36 -4.22
C LEU A 67 2.28 16.70 -4.57
N THR A 68 1.06 16.66 -5.13
CA THR A 68 0.31 17.86 -5.55
C THR A 68 -0.56 18.46 -4.45
N HIS A 69 -0.90 17.71 -3.40
CA HIS A 69 -1.78 18.15 -2.32
C HIS A 69 -1.11 17.98 -0.96
N ARG A 70 -0.81 19.11 -0.31
CA ARG A 70 -0.16 19.11 1.01
C ARG A 70 -1.05 18.45 2.05
N ALA A 71 -0.45 17.57 2.87
CA ALA A 71 -1.14 17.02 4.03
C ALA A 71 -1.37 18.08 5.10
N PRO A 72 -2.47 17.97 5.86
CA PRO A 72 -2.67 18.83 7.02
C PRO A 72 -1.54 18.57 8.05
N PRO A 73 -0.96 19.63 8.64
CA PRO A 73 0.07 19.49 9.66
C PRO A 73 -0.47 18.77 10.89
N LEU A 74 0.37 17.99 11.59
CA LEU A 74 -0.03 17.36 12.84
C LEU A 74 -0.36 18.42 13.90
N PRO A 75 -1.27 18.13 14.85
CA PRO A 75 -1.57 19.04 15.97
C PRO A 75 -0.31 19.43 16.73
N ALA A 76 -0.25 20.66 17.23
CA ALA A 76 0.89 21.15 18.02
C ALA A 76 1.09 20.34 19.32
N THR A 77 0.03 19.72 19.83
CA THR A 77 0.04 18.83 21.00
C THR A 77 0.81 17.54 20.80
N VAL A 78 1.08 17.13 19.54
CA VAL A 78 1.86 15.92 19.24
C VAL A 78 3.34 16.22 19.47
N PRO A 79 4.07 15.45 20.34
CA PRO A 79 5.48 15.64 20.60
C PRO A 79 6.35 15.60 19.35
N ALA A 80 7.46 16.33 19.32
CA ALA A 80 8.34 16.44 18.16
C ALA A 80 8.84 15.08 17.65
N TRP A 81 9.25 14.19 18.57
CA TRP A 81 9.72 12.85 18.19
C TRP A 81 8.64 12.00 17.52
N GLN A 82 7.36 12.11 17.95
CA GLN A 82 6.25 11.40 17.28
C GLN A 82 5.99 11.95 15.90
N ARG A 83 6.13 13.26 15.67
CA ARG A 83 6.03 13.87 14.33
C ARG A 83 7.10 13.34 13.39
N VAL A 84 8.35 13.23 13.89
CA VAL A 84 9.47 12.65 13.12
C VAL A 84 9.18 11.17 12.82
N ALA A 85 8.85 10.38 13.83
CA ALA A 85 8.52 8.95 13.68
C ALA A 85 7.38 8.72 12.68
N ALA A 86 6.30 9.50 12.74
CA ALA A 86 5.19 9.44 11.80
C ALA A 86 5.63 9.76 10.37
N LYS A 87 6.46 10.81 10.17
CA LYS A 87 6.98 11.16 8.86
C LYS A 87 7.85 10.03 8.29
N THR A 88 8.77 9.50 9.07
CA THR A 88 9.65 8.39 8.67
C THR A 88 8.85 7.14 8.33
N SER A 89 7.91 6.74 9.19
CA SER A 89 7.03 5.59 8.96
C SER A 89 6.25 5.73 7.64
N HIS A 90 5.67 6.91 7.38
CA HIS A 90 4.95 7.15 6.12
C HIS A 90 5.87 7.07 4.89
N VAL A 91 7.09 7.62 4.96
CA VAL A 91 8.07 7.51 3.85
C VAL A 91 8.40 6.04 3.60
N LEU A 92 8.71 5.27 4.64
CA LEU A 92 9.03 3.85 4.51
C LEU A 92 7.83 3.03 3.96
N LEU A 93 6.61 3.33 4.41
CA LEU A 93 5.39 2.71 3.85
C LEU A 93 5.25 3.02 2.35
N TYR A 94 5.49 4.25 1.90
CA TYR A 94 5.47 4.59 0.47
C TYR A 94 6.57 3.86 -0.31
N VAL A 95 7.78 3.76 0.22
CA VAL A 95 8.87 2.98 -0.39
C VAL A 95 8.45 1.52 -0.56
N CYS A 96 7.95 0.89 0.49
CA CYS A 96 7.46 -0.49 0.41
C CYS A 96 6.33 -0.65 -0.62
N MET A 97 5.35 0.26 -0.62
CA MET A 97 4.24 0.22 -1.58
C MET A 97 4.70 0.31 -3.04
N ILE A 98 5.80 1.02 -3.33
CA ILE A 98 6.37 1.13 -4.68
C ILE A 98 7.22 -0.10 -5.01
N VAL A 99 8.09 -0.52 -4.11
CA VAL A 99 9.02 -1.65 -4.32
C VAL A 99 8.28 -2.97 -4.49
N MET A 100 7.17 -3.18 -3.76
CA MET A 100 6.39 -4.43 -3.82
C MET A 100 5.88 -4.77 -5.24
N PRO A 101 5.07 -3.93 -5.93
CA PRO A 101 4.60 -4.24 -7.27
C PRO A 101 5.74 -4.26 -8.29
N LEU A 102 6.76 -3.40 -8.13
CA LEU A 102 7.92 -3.38 -9.04
C LEU A 102 8.72 -4.67 -8.96
N SER A 103 9.09 -5.13 -7.76
CA SER A 103 9.85 -6.38 -7.60
C SER A 103 9.06 -7.60 -8.09
N GLY A 104 7.75 -7.65 -7.85
CA GLY A 104 6.87 -8.72 -8.34
C GLY A 104 6.76 -8.74 -9.86
N TYR A 105 6.60 -7.56 -10.49
CA TYR A 105 6.52 -7.41 -11.93
C TYR A 105 7.86 -7.74 -12.62
N LEU A 106 8.95 -7.15 -12.12
CA LEU A 106 10.31 -7.41 -12.64
C LEU A 106 10.68 -8.89 -12.51
N GLY A 107 10.46 -9.50 -11.33
CA GLY A 107 10.72 -10.92 -11.13
C GLY A 107 9.93 -11.81 -12.09
N SER A 108 8.69 -11.44 -12.44
CA SER A 108 7.90 -12.15 -13.44
C SER A 108 8.42 -11.94 -14.86
N SER A 109 8.99 -10.77 -15.17
CA SER A 109 9.55 -10.45 -16.49
C SER A 109 10.82 -11.23 -16.82
N PHE A 110 11.55 -11.71 -15.80
CA PHE A 110 12.76 -12.53 -15.97
C PHE A 110 12.49 -14.04 -15.95
N THR A 111 11.25 -14.45 -16.24
CA THR A 111 10.88 -15.85 -16.39
C THR A 111 10.40 -16.13 -17.82
N LYS A 112 10.38 -17.40 -18.24
CA LYS A 112 9.82 -17.84 -19.51
C LYS A 112 8.27 -17.77 -19.56
N TYR A 113 7.62 -17.52 -18.43
CA TYR A 113 6.16 -17.53 -18.33
C TYR A 113 5.59 -16.14 -18.63
N PRO A 114 4.49 -16.05 -19.41
CA PRO A 114 3.87 -14.77 -19.71
C PRO A 114 3.31 -14.10 -18.45
N ILE A 115 3.32 -12.79 -18.45
CA ILE A 115 2.60 -12.00 -17.45
C ILE A 115 1.16 -11.89 -17.92
N VAL A 116 0.22 -12.44 -17.15
CA VAL A 116 -1.21 -12.37 -17.46
C VAL A 116 -1.88 -11.40 -16.49
N TYR A 117 -2.50 -10.35 -17.04
CA TYR A 117 -3.22 -9.32 -16.32
C TYR A 117 -4.72 -9.45 -16.63
N TRP A 118 -5.51 -9.92 -15.69
CA TRP A 118 -6.94 -10.20 -15.85
C TRP A 118 -7.31 -10.95 -17.15
N GLY A 119 -6.53 -11.97 -17.50
CA GLY A 119 -6.74 -12.79 -18.71
C GLY A 119 -6.03 -12.26 -19.96
N VAL A 120 -5.56 -11.01 -19.97
CA VAL A 120 -4.81 -10.41 -21.07
C VAL A 120 -3.30 -10.65 -20.89
N ARG A 121 -2.64 -11.19 -21.92
CA ARG A 121 -1.18 -11.33 -21.92
C ARG A 121 -0.55 -9.96 -22.15
N LEU A 122 0.27 -9.53 -21.19
CA LEU A 122 1.07 -8.31 -21.33
C LEU A 122 2.32 -8.60 -22.17
N PRO A 123 2.84 -7.61 -22.92
CA PRO A 123 4.10 -7.73 -23.62
C PRO A 123 5.22 -8.18 -22.66
N HIS A 124 5.95 -9.22 -23.06
CA HIS A 124 7.08 -9.72 -22.29
C HIS A 124 8.35 -9.05 -22.79
N TRP A 125 8.84 -8.10 -22.02
CA TRP A 125 10.01 -7.28 -22.38
C TRP A 125 11.33 -7.79 -21.79
N GLY A 126 11.26 -8.68 -20.81
CA GLY A 126 12.43 -9.31 -20.20
C GLY A 126 12.84 -10.61 -20.91
N TRP A 127 13.94 -11.17 -20.48
CA TRP A 127 14.45 -12.45 -20.95
C TRP A 127 14.56 -13.43 -19.79
N GLU A 128 14.76 -14.71 -20.06
CA GLU A 128 14.96 -15.72 -19.01
C GLU A 128 16.31 -15.50 -18.31
N ALA A 129 16.26 -15.03 -17.04
CA ALA A 129 17.42 -14.73 -16.22
C ALA A 129 17.17 -15.20 -14.77
N PRO A 130 17.49 -16.47 -14.44
CA PRO A 130 17.20 -17.03 -13.12
C PRO A 130 17.78 -16.24 -11.96
N ALA A 131 18.97 -15.68 -12.11
CA ALA A 131 19.63 -14.87 -11.08
C ALA A 131 18.87 -13.56 -10.80
N LEU A 132 18.41 -12.85 -11.86
CA LEU A 132 17.62 -11.62 -11.72
C LEU A 132 16.24 -11.93 -11.14
N LYS A 133 15.59 -13.00 -11.58
CA LYS A 133 14.33 -13.48 -11.01
C LYS A 133 14.48 -13.75 -9.51
N GLU A 134 15.55 -14.44 -9.11
CA GLU A 134 15.81 -14.75 -7.70
C GLU A 134 16.07 -13.47 -6.88
N LEU A 135 16.89 -12.56 -7.38
CA LEU A 135 17.14 -11.26 -6.75
C LEU A 135 15.82 -10.50 -6.52
N CYS A 136 14.96 -10.39 -7.55
CA CYS A 136 13.66 -9.74 -7.42
C CYS A 136 12.76 -10.45 -6.40
N SER A 137 12.83 -11.79 -6.32
CA SER A 137 12.06 -12.57 -5.34
C SER A 137 12.54 -12.32 -3.91
N GLN A 138 13.85 -12.21 -3.68
CA GLN A 138 14.41 -11.85 -2.38
C GLN A 138 14.04 -10.42 -1.98
N VAL A 139 14.16 -9.46 -2.89
CA VAL A 139 13.70 -8.08 -2.64
C VAL A 139 12.22 -8.05 -2.27
N HIS A 140 11.37 -8.80 -2.98
CA HIS A 140 9.95 -8.90 -2.69
C HIS A 140 9.69 -9.48 -1.29
N LEU A 141 10.37 -10.57 -0.92
CA LEU A 141 10.23 -11.23 0.38
C LEU A 141 10.69 -10.33 1.53
N VAL A 142 11.85 -9.69 1.41
CA VAL A 142 12.35 -8.75 2.43
C VAL A 142 11.40 -7.56 2.57
N THR A 143 10.95 -7.02 1.43
CA THR A 143 10.04 -5.87 1.44
C THR A 143 8.69 -6.21 2.05
N VAL A 144 8.10 -7.39 1.80
CA VAL A 144 6.81 -7.76 2.41
C VAL A 144 6.94 -7.91 3.92
N THR A 145 8.03 -8.48 4.42
CA THR A 145 8.28 -8.61 5.86
C THR A 145 8.38 -7.24 6.53
N LEU A 146 9.16 -6.34 5.94
CA LEU A 146 9.27 -4.96 6.42
C LEU A 146 7.92 -4.23 6.34
N PHE A 147 7.18 -4.42 5.26
CA PHE A 147 5.89 -3.76 5.03
C PHE A 147 4.84 -4.19 6.04
N ILE A 148 4.72 -5.48 6.34
CA ILE A 148 3.81 -6.00 7.38
C ILE A 148 4.16 -5.39 8.74
N THR A 149 5.45 -5.34 9.10
CA THR A 149 5.92 -4.74 10.35
C THR A 149 5.54 -3.25 10.42
N LEU A 150 5.79 -2.50 9.35
CA LEU A 150 5.44 -1.07 9.28
C LEU A 150 3.93 -0.83 9.34
N ILE A 151 3.12 -1.68 8.70
CA ILE A 151 1.65 -1.61 8.79
C ILE A 151 1.20 -1.86 10.23
N ALA A 152 1.75 -2.86 10.92
CA ALA A 152 1.41 -3.14 12.32
C ALA A 152 1.75 -1.93 13.22
N VAL A 153 2.92 -1.34 13.07
CA VAL A 153 3.32 -0.12 13.79
C VAL A 153 2.39 1.06 13.45
N HIS A 154 2.06 1.25 12.18
CA HIS A 154 1.17 2.32 11.71
C HIS A 154 -0.23 2.19 12.30
N ILE A 155 -0.81 1.00 12.30
CA ILE A 155 -2.14 0.74 12.87
C ILE A 155 -2.12 0.93 14.39
N THR A 156 -1.11 0.39 15.08
CA THR A 156 -0.96 0.54 16.53
C THR A 156 -0.84 2.00 16.94
N ALA A 157 -0.03 2.78 16.21
CA ALA A 157 0.09 4.23 16.43
C ALA A 157 -1.26 4.95 16.20
N ALA A 158 -1.97 4.61 15.12
CA ALA A 158 -3.29 5.19 14.82
C ALA A 158 -4.32 4.87 15.90
N LEU A 159 -4.35 3.63 16.39
CA LEU A 159 -5.21 3.21 17.50
C LEU A 159 -4.82 3.90 18.82
N LYS A 160 -3.54 4.08 19.11
CA LYS A 160 -3.08 4.87 20.26
C LYS A 160 -3.62 6.29 20.21
N HIS A 161 -3.55 6.97 19.06
CA HIS A 161 -4.12 8.32 18.88
C HIS A 161 -5.65 8.33 19.06
N LEU A 162 -6.34 7.25 18.61
CA LEU A 162 -7.79 7.14 18.73
C LEU A 162 -8.25 6.88 20.17
N LEU A 163 -7.62 5.90 20.86
CA LEU A 163 -8.13 5.33 22.12
C LEU A 163 -7.49 5.98 23.34
N VAL A 164 -6.19 6.27 23.28
CA VAL A 164 -5.40 6.77 24.42
C VAL A 164 -5.27 8.29 24.36
N ASN A 165 -4.65 8.82 23.31
CA ASN A 165 -4.36 10.25 23.22
C ASN A 165 -5.63 11.08 22.94
N ARG A 166 -6.59 10.52 22.19
CA ARG A 166 -7.86 11.16 21.79
C ARG A 166 -7.68 12.56 21.17
N ASP A 167 -6.57 12.75 20.44
CA ASP A 167 -6.08 14.03 19.92
C ASP A 167 -6.59 14.39 18.51
N GLY A 168 -7.52 13.59 17.98
CA GLY A 168 -8.15 13.82 16.67
C GLY A 168 -7.31 13.41 15.47
N VAL A 169 -6.09 12.91 15.63
CA VAL A 169 -5.19 12.51 14.51
C VAL A 169 -5.84 11.42 13.64
N PHE A 170 -6.41 10.38 14.26
CA PHE A 170 -7.10 9.31 13.54
C PHE A 170 -8.31 9.84 12.76
N GLN A 171 -9.12 10.69 13.38
CA GLN A 171 -10.36 11.23 12.80
C GLN A 171 -10.12 12.02 11.51
N ARG A 172 -8.92 12.57 11.31
CA ARG A 172 -8.54 13.30 10.09
C ARG A 172 -8.58 12.45 8.84
N MET A 173 -8.41 11.12 8.99
CA MET A 173 -8.51 10.14 7.89
C MET A 173 -9.87 9.44 7.83
N TRP A 174 -10.67 9.51 8.90
CA TRP A 174 -11.95 8.80 8.99
C TRP A 174 -13.15 9.69 8.71
N ARG A 175 -13.26 10.85 9.37
CA ARG A 175 -14.46 11.68 9.31
C ARG A 175 -14.60 12.44 7.98
N ARG A 176 -15.85 12.59 7.50
CA ARG A 176 -16.20 13.58 6.47
C ARG A 176 -15.86 14.99 6.97
N ASN A 177 -15.41 15.87 6.08
CA ASN A 177 -15.33 17.30 6.36
C ASN A 177 -16.77 17.80 6.49
N LEU A 178 -17.25 17.98 7.71
CA LEU A 178 -18.48 18.75 7.91
C LEU A 178 -18.18 20.20 7.54
N PRO A 179 -19.08 20.89 6.80
CA PRO A 179 -18.94 22.33 6.62
C PRO A 179 -18.88 22.98 8.00
N ALA A 180 -18.08 24.05 8.11
CA ALA A 180 -18.08 24.86 9.32
C ALA A 180 -19.53 25.30 9.61
N PRO A 181 -19.98 25.29 10.90
CA PRO A 181 -21.28 25.87 11.22
C PRO A 181 -21.32 27.29 10.68
N GLY A 182 -22.35 27.60 9.89
CA GLY A 182 -22.57 28.94 9.37
C GLY A 182 -22.59 29.94 10.52
N PRO A 183 -22.32 31.25 10.28
CA PRO A 183 -22.41 32.26 11.31
C PRO A 183 -23.80 32.18 11.92
N THR A 184 -23.86 31.97 13.24
CA THR A 184 -25.10 32.10 13.99
C THR A 184 -25.53 33.54 13.88
N ASN A 185 -26.56 33.83 13.07
CA ASN A 185 -27.22 35.14 13.06
C ASN A 185 -27.85 35.33 14.45
N SER A 186 -27.13 36.04 15.28
CA SER A 186 -27.66 36.64 16.53
C SER A 186 -28.11 38.03 16.28
#